data_e32eb0ba908ee0001a84ee52390635e2
#
_entry.id   e32eb0ba908ee0001a84ee52390635e2
#
_cell.length_a   1.000
_cell.length_b   1.000
_cell.length_c   1.000
_cell.angle_alpha   90.00
_cell.angle_beta   90.00
_cell.angle_gamma   90.00
#
_symmetry.space_group_name_H-M   'P 1'
#
loop_
_entity.id
_entity.type
_entity.pdbx_description
1 polymer ?
#
loop_
_entity_poly.entity_id
_entity_poly.type
_entity_poly.pdbx_seq_one_letter_code
_entity_poly.pdbx_strand_id
1 'polypeptide(L)'
;MRLGLCCIFQNEPIKFRTTTATALMKLSRVEALKKVSDLCLTNADALMSALHYCHAKRIGAFRINSGILPVKTHPKAGYQIDDLPQADLIRERFRACGAFAQECDIRTLFHPDQFTLLSSADSGITERSIADLVYQAEVCEWVGADVINIHGGGAYGDKASALARVEAHIRHLPQNVRQRLTLENDDKVYTPDDLFPLCERTKTPLIYDVHHHR
;
A
#
# COMPACT_ATOMS: atom_id res chain seq x y z
N MET A 1 -13.35 -6.15 -18.33
CA MET A 1 -12.99 -4.93 -17.57
C MET A 1 -13.61 -5.05 -16.18
N ARG A 2 -12.88 -4.71 -15.11
CA ARG A 2 -13.39 -4.73 -13.72
C ARG A 2 -13.65 -3.30 -13.27
N LEU A 3 -14.79 -3.06 -12.62
CA LEU A 3 -15.03 -1.84 -11.87
C LEU A 3 -14.29 -1.94 -10.54
N GLY A 4 -13.55 -0.90 -10.16
CA GLY A 4 -12.80 -0.84 -8.91
C GLY A 4 -13.40 0.15 -7.91
N LEU A 5 -13.20 -0.10 -6.61
CA LEU A 5 -13.60 0.78 -5.52
C LEU A 5 -12.39 1.14 -4.66
N CYS A 6 -12.30 2.42 -4.26
CA CYS A 6 -11.34 2.90 -3.28
C CYS A 6 -11.81 2.63 -1.85
N CYS A 7 -10.84 2.65 -0.90
CA CYS A 7 -11.04 2.28 0.49
C CYS A 7 -11.81 3.29 1.37
N ILE A 8 -12.39 4.35 0.78
CA ILE A 8 -13.13 5.37 1.53
C ILE A 8 -14.62 5.23 1.24
N PHE A 9 -15.39 4.90 2.26
CA PHE A 9 -16.84 4.77 2.21
C PHE A 9 -17.50 6.00 2.85
N GLN A 10 -18.38 6.67 2.12
CA GLN A 10 -19.09 7.86 2.62
C GLN A 10 -20.41 7.50 3.31
N ASN A 11 -21.16 6.57 2.72
CA ASN A 11 -22.53 6.24 3.14
C ASN A 11 -22.65 4.86 3.82
N GLU A 12 -21.55 4.12 3.92
CA GLU A 12 -21.55 2.80 4.56
C GLU A 12 -20.77 2.85 5.89
N PRO A 13 -21.13 2.03 6.87
CA PRO A 13 -20.46 2.00 8.18
C PRO A 13 -19.10 1.30 8.17
N ILE A 14 -18.41 1.29 7.02
CA ILE A 14 -17.11 0.65 6.83
C ILE A 14 -16.03 1.71 7.02
N LYS A 15 -15.23 1.58 8.08
CA LYS A 15 -14.19 2.57 8.41
C LYS A 15 -12.91 1.88 8.84
N PHE A 16 -11.84 2.14 8.12
CA PHE A 16 -10.49 1.79 8.55
C PHE A 16 -10.03 2.74 9.66
N ARG A 17 -9.55 2.15 10.76
CA ARG A 17 -9.14 2.89 11.95
C ARG A 17 -7.64 3.13 11.94
N THR A 18 -7.25 4.26 12.47
CA THR A 18 -5.84 4.64 12.61
C THR A 18 -5.55 5.23 13.97
N THR A 19 -4.27 5.43 14.26
CA THR A 19 -3.77 6.15 15.42
C THR A 19 -2.54 6.96 15.00
N THR A 20 -2.06 7.86 15.85
CA THR A 20 -0.84 8.61 15.58
C THR A 20 0.33 8.07 16.40
N ALA A 21 1.54 8.20 15.90
CA ALA A 21 2.74 7.87 16.65
C ALA A 21 2.82 8.61 17.99
N THR A 22 2.45 9.89 18.00
CA THR A 22 2.40 10.70 19.23
C THR A 22 1.44 10.13 20.26
N ALA A 23 0.29 9.60 19.84
CA ALA A 23 -0.66 8.98 20.76
C ALA A 23 -0.14 7.65 21.32
N LEU A 24 0.59 6.87 20.51
CA LEU A 24 1.22 5.63 20.96
C LEU A 24 2.38 5.88 21.91
N MET A 25 3.21 6.88 21.64
CA MET A 25 4.37 7.23 22.49
C MET A 25 3.99 7.79 23.88
N LYS A 26 2.73 8.12 24.11
CA LYS A 26 2.21 8.49 25.45
C LYS A 26 1.83 7.27 26.32
N LEU A 27 1.79 6.08 25.72
CA LEU A 27 1.47 4.82 26.39
C LEU A 27 2.76 4.06 26.71
N SER A 28 2.70 3.13 27.64
CA SER A 28 3.75 2.12 27.76
C SER A 28 3.84 1.29 26.47
N ARG A 29 4.99 0.68 26.21
CA ARG A 29 5.16 -0.15 25.00
C ARG A 29 4.13 -1.28 24.93
N VAL A 30 3.82 -1.92 26.05
CA VAL A 30 2.84 -3.00 26.13
C VAL A 30 1.43 -2.50 25.77
N GLU A 31 1.00 -1.36 26.32
CA GLU A 31 -0.30 -0.77 25.99
C GLU A 31 -0.37 -0.30 24.54
N ALA A 32 0.72 0.28 24.00
CA ALA A 32 0.80 0.71 22.64
C ALA A 32 0.66 -0.48 21.67
N LEU A 33 1.37 -1.59 21.90
CA LEU A 33 1.29 -2.81 21.10
C LEU A 33 -0.10 -3.44 21.18
N LYS A 34 -0.71 -3.50 22.38
CA LYS A 34 -2.08 -3.98 22.53
C LYS A 34 -3.07 -3.13 21.70
N LYS A 35 -3.00 -1.80 21.84
CA LYS A 35 -3.85 -0.88 21.09
C LYS A 35 -3.70 -1.05 19.58
N VAL A 36 -2.48 -1.19 19.08
CA VAL A 36 -2.24 -1.40 17.65
C VAL A 36 -2.76 -2.76 17.21
N SER A 37 -2.57 -3.82 18.02
CA SER A 37 -3.12 -5.15 17.76
C SER A 37 -4.64 -5.10 17.56
N ASP A 38 -5.36 -4.43 18.46
CA ASP A 38 -6.82 -4.26 18.39
C ASP A 38 -7.23 -3.46 17.13
N LEU A 39 -6.45 -2.44 16.75
CA LEU A 39 -6.69 -1.68 15.52
C LEU A 39 -6.45 -2.51 14.25
N CYS A 40 -5.43 -3.35 14.23
CA CYS A 40 -5.17 -4.26 13.10
C CYS A 40 -6.32 -5.24 12.89
N LEU A 41 -6.87 -5.83 13.97
CA LEU A 41 -8.04 -6.70 13.89
C LEU A 41 -9.28 -5.94 13.41
N THR A 42 -9.53 -4.74 13.95
CA THR A 42 -10.64 -3.88 13.50
C THR A 42 -10.52 -3.57 12.00
N ASN A 43 -9.30 -3.34 11.50
CA ASN A 43 -9.07 -3.07 10.09
C ASN A 43 -9.22 -4.33 9.21
N ALA A 44 -8.87 -5.50 9.72
CA ALA A 44 -9.15 -6.76 9.02
C ALA A 44 -10.66 -7.00 8.89
N ASP A 45 -11.44 -6.76 9.94
CA ASP A 45 -12.91 -6.86 9.91
C ASP A 45 -13.52 -5.80 8.98
N ALA A 46 -12.97 -4.58 8.94
CA ALA A 46 -13.38 -3.54 8.00
C ALA A 46 -13.06 -3.94 6.54
N LEU A 47 -11.91 -4.58 6.29
CA LEU A 47 -11.57 -5.09 4.96
C LEU A 47 -12.55 -6.19 4.53
N MET A 48 -12.86 -7.14 5.40
CA MET A 48 -13.85 -8.17 5.12
C MET A 48 -15.22 -7.55 4.78
N SER A 49 -15.66 -6.56 5.54
CA SER A 49 -16.91 -5.83 5.28
C SER A 49 -16.88 -5.11 3.92
N ALA A 50 -15.74 -4.51 3.56
CA ALA A 50 -15.54 -3.86 2.26
C ALA A 50 -15.60 -4.85 1.10
N LEU A 51 -15.03 -6.04 1.25
CA LEU A 51 -15.06 -7.09 0.24
C LEU A 51 -16.48 -7.66 0.08
N HIS A 52 -17.23 -7.87 1.16
CA HIS A 52 -18.65 -8.24 1.09
C HIS A 52 -19.48 -7.18 0.36
N TYR A 53 -19.21 -5.89 0.63
CA TYR A 53 -19.87 -4.80 -0.10
C TYR A 53 -19.54 -4.85 -1.60
N CYS A 54 -18.26 -5.03 -1.96
CA CYS A 54 -17.83 -5.17 -3.35
C CYS A 54 -18.56 -6.33 -4.04
N HIS A 55 -18.60 -7.50 -3.41
CA HIS A 55 -19.31 -8.66 -3.93
C HIS A 55 -20.79 -8.37 -4.16
N ALA A 56 -21.48 -7.83 -3.17
CA ALA A 56 -22.92 -7.48 -3.25
C ALA A 56 -23.22 -6.45 -4.35
N LYS A 57 -22.29 -5.54 -4.62
CA LYS A 57 -22.41 -4.49 -5.66
C LYS A 57 -21.78 -4.88 -7.00
N ARG A 58 -21.29 -6.11 -7.16
CA ARG A 58 -20.60 -6.61 -8.38
C ARG A 58 -19.39 -5.75 -8.76
N ILE A 59 -18.65 -5.28 -7.77
CA ILE A 59 -17.41 -4.54 -7.93
C ILE A 59 -16.27 -5.57 -7.92
N GLY A 60 -15.50 -5.65 -9.01
CA GLY A 60 -14.51 -6.70 -9.24
C GLY A 60 -13.08 -6.33 -8.82
N ALA A 61 -12.86 -5.14 -8.24
CA ALA A 61 -11.55 -4.75 -7.72
C ALA A 61 -11.68 -3.82 -6.50
N PHE A 62 -10.77 -3.96 -5.53
CA PHE A 62 -10.76 -3.14 -4.32
C PHE A 62 -9.35 -2.64 -3.98
N ARG A 63 -9.20 -1.31 -3.86
CA ARG A 63 -7.99 -0.68 -3.37
C ARG A 63 -7.99 -0.70 -1.84
N ILE A 64 -7.09 -1.50 -1.25
CA ILE A 64 -6.92 -1.60 0.20
C ILE A 64 -6.32 -0.30 0.74
N ASN A 65 -6.76 0.10 1.95
CA ASN A 65 -6.19 1.26 2.64
C ASN A 65 -4.70 1.06 2.93
N SER A 66 -3.86 1.99 2.47
CA SER A 66 -2.40 1.90 2.63
C SER A 66 -1.93 1.97 4.09
N GLY A 67 -2.75 2.53 4.99
CA GLY A 67 -2.50 2.54 6.43
C GLY A 67 -3.21 1.42 7.19
N ILE A 68 -3.48 0.28 6.55
CA ILE A 68 -4.27 -0.82 7.15
C ILE A 68 -3.64 -1.41 8.41
N LEU A 69 -2.31 -1.37 8.52
CA LEU A 69 -1.55 -1.61 9.75
C LEU A 69 -1.04 -0.26 10.28
N PRO A 70 -1.77 0.37 11.22
CA PRO A 70 -1.48 1.74 11.64
C PRO A 70 -0.08 1.91 12.22
N VAL A 71 0.65 2.94 11.79
CA VAL A 71 1.96 3.34 12.33
C VAL A 71 3.06 2.26 12.16
N LYS A 72 2.86 1.24 11.32
CA LYS A 72 3.71 0.03 11.17
C LYS A 72 5.20 0.39 10.97
N THR A 73 5.49 1.36 10.11
CA THR A 73 6.85 1.72 9.68
C THR A 73 7.45 2.91 10.43
N HIS A 74 6.74 3.46 11.43
CA HIS A 74 7.22 4.64 12.13
C HIS A 74 8.49 4.35 12.96
N PRO A 75 9.58 5.14 12.85
CA PRO A 75 10.88 4.80 13.43
C PRO A 75 10.88 4.55 14.94
N LYS A 76 10.01 5.24 15.69
CA LYS A 76 9.96 5.13 17.16
C LYS A 76 8.75 4.35 17.68
N ALA A 77 7.63 4.40 16.96
CA ALA A 77 6.36 3.79 17.39
C ALA A 77 6.00 2.54 16.56
N GLY A 78 6.74 2.25 15.51
CA GLY A 78 6.53 1.08 14.65
C GLY A 78 6.74 -0.25 15.39
N TYR A 79 6.39 -1.34 14.73
CA TYR A 79 6.37 -2.68 15.31
C TYR A 79 6.54 -3.75 14.23
N GLN A 80 6.98 -4.93 14.63
CA GLN A 80 6.81 -6.13 13.83
C GLN A 80 5.50 -6.81 14.21
N ILE A 81 4.91 -7.55 13.29
CA ILE A 81 3.63 -8.24 13.59
C ILE A 81 3.82 -9.22 14.75
N ASP A 82 4.97 -9.88 14.83
CA ASP A 82 5.28 -10.83 15.90
C ASP A 82 5.42 -10.18 17.28
N ASP A 83 5.58 -8.86 17.36
CA ASP A 83 5.56 -8.10 18.63
C ASP A 83 4.12 -7.97 19.17
N LEU A 84 3.10 -8.18 18.35
CA LEU A 84 1.69 -7.94 18.71
C LEU A 84 1.10 -9.12 19.50
N PRO A 85 0.32 -8.87 20.55
CA PRO A 85 -0.28 -9.93 21.37
C PRO A 85 -1.16 -10.91 20.57
N GLN A 86 -1.70 -10.48 19.44
CA GLN A 86 -2.64 -11.27 18.61
C GLN A 86 -2.11 -11.46 17.18
N ALA A 87 -0.80 -11.59 17.02
CA ALA A 87 -0.12 -11.67 15.73
C ALA A 87 -0.72 -12.74 14.79
N ASP A 88 -0.91 -13.95 15.28
CA ASP A 88 -1.45 -15.06 14.47
C ASP A 88 -2.91 -14.83 14.08
N LEU A 89 -3.74 -14.31 15.00
CA LEU A 89 -5.12 -13.97 14.71
C LEU A 89 -5.23 -12.85 13.66
N ILE A 90 -4.34 -11.85 13.71
CA ILE A 90 -4.26 -10.78 12.71
C ILE A 90 -3.98 -11.39 11.32
N ARG A 91 -2.95 -12.25 11.21
CA ARG A 91 -2.62 -12.91 9.95
C ARG A 91 -3.77 -13.78 9.44
N GLU A 92 -4.41 -14.54 10.34
CA GLU A 92 -5.56 -15.38 10.01
C GLU A 92 -6.72 -14.55 9.44
N ARG A 93 -7.07 -13.43 10.07
CA ARG A 93 -8.14 -12.54 9.60
C ARG A 93 -7.85 -11.94 8.23
N PHE A 94 -6.63 -11.48 7.99
CA PHE A 94 -6.26 -10.99 6.66
C PHE A 94 -6.24 -12.11 5.61
N ARG A 95 -5.78 -13.32 5.94
CA ARG A 95 -5.86 -14.47 5.02
C ARG A 95 -7.30 -14.84 4.69
N ALA A 96 -8.20 -14.77 5.67
CA ALA A 96 -9.63 -14.97 5.43
C ALA A 96 -10.19 -13.92 4.44
N CYS A 97 -9.78 -12.66 4.54
CA CYS A 97 -10.12 -11.63 3.54
C CYS A 97 -9.62 -12.01 2.15
N GLY A 98 -8.38 -12.50 2.05
CA GLY A 98 -7.80 -12.94 0.78
C GLY A 98 -8.56 -14.13 0.17
N ALA A 99 -8.88 -15.14 0.98
CA ALA A 99 -9.66 -16.29 0.54
C ALA A 99 -11.05 -15.88 0.00
N PHE A 100 -11.75 -15.00 0.73
CA PHE A 100 -13.03 -14.45 0.28
C PHE A 100 -12.91 -13.66 -1.03
N ALA A 101 -11.89 -12.81 -1.14
CA ALA A 101 -11.65 -12.03 -2.36
C ALA A 101 -11.40 -12.95 -3.57
N GLN A 102 -10.63 -14.01 -3.39
CA GLN A 102 -10.35 -15.02 -4.42
C GLN A 102 -11.62 -15.78 -4.81
N GLU A 103 -12.42 -16.25 -3.84
CA GLU A 103 -13.68 -16.96 -4.06
C GLU A 103 -14.68 -16.11 -4.85
N CYS A 104 -14.75 -14.81 -4.53
CA CYS A 104 -15.68 -13.86 -5.16
C CYS A 104 -15.11 -13.17 -6.42
N ASP A 105 -13.93 -13.57 -6.92
CA ASP A 105 -13.23 -12.95 -8.06
C ASP A 105 -13.02 -11.44 -7.90
N ILE A 106 -12.70 -10.98 -6.69
CA ILE A 106 -12.38 -9.57 -6.39
C ILE A 106 -10.87 -9.41 -6.35
N ARG A 107 -10.31 -8.63 -7.30
CA ARG A 107 -8.90 -8.28 -7.30
C ARG A 107 -8.61 -7.25 -6.22
N THR A 108 -7.64 -7.52 -5.35
CA THR A 108 -7.18 -6.58 -4.33
C THR A 108 -5.85 -5.96 -4.72
N LEU A 109 -5.65 -4.68 -4.35
CA LEU A 109 -4.42 -3.95 -4.66
C LEU A 109 -4.13 -2.90 -3.60
N PHE A 110 -2.88 -2.46 -3.53
CA PHE A 110 -2.47 -1.28 -2.79
C PHE A 110 -2.13 -0.13 -3.73
N HIS A 111 -2.35 1.08 -3.24
CA HIS A 111 -1.86 2.31 -3.85
C HIS A 111 -1.44 3.23 -2.71
N PRO A 112 -0.17 3.20 -2.29
CA PRO A 112 0.38 4.10 -1.29
C PRO A 112 0.06 5.56 -1.60
N ASP A 113 0.17 6.41 -0.60
CA ASP A 113 0.01 7.83 -0.81
C ASP A 113 1.19 8.44 -1.60
N GLN A 114 1.03 9.69 -2.00
CA GLN A 114 2.01 10.44 -2.80
C GLN A 114 3.37 10.69 -2.08
N PHE A 115 3.51 10.29 -0.82
CA PHE A 115 4.75 10.44 -0.07
C PHE A 115 5.64 9.20 -0.13
N THR A 116 5.20 8.12 -0.76
CA THR A 116 6.02 6.95 -1.08
C THR A 116 6.83 7.23 -2.34
N LEU A 117 8.06 7.71 -2.15
CA LEU A 117 8.88 8.32 -3.21
C LEU A 117 10.20 7.56 -3.41
N LEU A 118 10.33 6.87 -4.54
CA LEU A 118 11.59 6.26 -4.97
C LEU A 118 12.49 7.23 -5.76
N SER A 119 11.97 8.39 -6.14
CA SER A 119 12.69 9.43 -6.91
C SER A 119 13.49 10.39 -6.04
N SER A 120 13.32 10.38 -4.71
CA SER A 120 13.94 11.33 -3.79
C SER A 120 15.47 11.25 -3.82
N ALA A 121 16.12 12.42 -3.70
CA ALA A 121 17.55 12.50 -3.42
C ALA A 121 17.88 12.36 -1.92
N ASP A 122 16.89 12.47 -1.05
CA ASP A 122 17.03 12.27 0.40
C ASP A 122 16.88 10.76 0.70
N SER A 123 17.98 10.16 1.18
CA SER A 123 18.01 8.73 1.52
C SER A 123 17.00 8.36 2.61
N GLY A 124 16.76 9.23 3.59
CA GLY A 124 15.80 8.99 4.66
C GLY A 124 14.36 8.96 4.17
N ILE A 125 14.02 9.74 3.13
CA ILE A 125 12.70 9.66 2.47
C ILE A 125 12.59 8.33 1.73
N THR A 126 13.62 7.95 0.97
CA THR A 126 13.65 6.71 0.21
C THR A 126 13.58 5.48 1.12
N GLU A 127 14.34 5.45 2.22
CA GLU A 127 14.32 4.35 3.20
C GLU A 127 12.92 4.14 3.80
N ARG A 128 12.25 5.25 4.19
CA ARG A 128 10.86 5.17 4.69
C ARG A 128 9.90 4.67 3.62
N SER A 129 10.05 5.14 2.39
CA SER A 129 9.24 4.69 1.25
C SER A 129 9.41 3.19 0.99
N ILE A 130 10.65 2.70 1.02
CA ILE A 130 10.94 1.27 0.88
C ILE A 130 10.33 0.47 2.04
N ALA A 131 10.44 0.96 3.27
CA ALA A 131 9.83 0.31 4.43
C ALA A 131 8.30 0.20 4.29
N ASP A 132 7.65 1.24 3.75
CA ASP A 132 6.21 1.21 3.48
C ASP A 132 5.84 0.21 2.39
N LEU A 133 6.62 0.13 1.32
CA LEU A 133 6.42 -0.86 0.25
C LEU A 133 6.63 -2.29 0.76
N VAL A 134 7.63 -2.52 1.61
CA VAL A 134 7.91 -3.83 2.22
C VAL A 134 6.75 -4.28 3.10
N TYR A 135 6.23 -3.41 3.96
CA TYR A 135 5.10 -3.77 4.80
C TYR A 135 3.82 -4.03 3.98
N GLN A 136 3.59 -3.26 2.93
CA GLN A 136 2.43 -3.51 2.06
C GLN A 136 2.57 -4.82 1.30
N ALA A 137 3.78 -5.17 0.86
CA ALA A 137 4.03 -6.48 0.26
C ALA A 137 3.80 -7.63 1.26
N GLU A 138 4.14 -7.45 2.54
CA GLU A 138 3.81 -8.42 3.61
C GLU A 138 2.29 -8.63 3.70
N VAL A 139 1.49 -7.56 3.71
CA VAL A 139 0.02 -7.68 3.73
C VAL A 139 -0.50 -8.27 2.42
N CYS A 140 0.10 -7.92 1.26
CA CYS A 140 -0.25 -8.53 -0.03
C CYS A 140 -0.15 -10.06 0.00
N GLU A 141 0.87 -10.62 0.68
CA GLU A 141 1.03 -12.07 0.83
C GLU A 141 -0.12 -12.70 1.60
N TRP A 142 -0.67 -11.99 2.59
CA TRP A 142 -1.81 -12.50 3.37
C TRP A 142 -3.14 -12.43 2.63
N VAL A 143 -3.36 -11.31 1.90
CA VAL A 143 -4.65 -11.05 1.23
C VAL A 143 -4.67 -11.45 -0.25
N GLY A 144 -3.57 -11.97 -0.79
CA GLY A 144 -3.47 -12.34 -2.21
C GLY A 144 -3.47 -11.14 -3.16
N ALA A 145 -3.12 -9.93 -2.68
CA ALA A 145 -3.02 -8.76 -3.55
C ALA A 145 -1.79 -8.87 -4.47
N ASP A 146 -1.95 -8.53 -5.74
CA ASP A 146 -0.93 -8.72 -6.78
C ASP A 146 -0.33 -7.40 -7.29
N VAL A 147 -0.83 -6.25 -6.85
CA VAL A 147 -0.37 -4.92 -7.28
C VAL A 147 -0.12 -4.01 -6.08
N ILE A 148 1.02 -3.32 -6.12
CA ILE A 148 1.34 -2.12 -5.33
C ILE A 148 1.65 -1.02 -6.35
N ASN A 149 0.69 -0.11 -6.56
CA ASN A 149 0.80 0.93 -7.56
C ASN A 149 1.36 2.21 -6.94
N ILE A 150 2.40 2.80 -7.52
CA ILE A 150 2.98 4.06 -7.08
C ILE A 150 3.15 5.05 -8.24
N HIS A 151 3.13 6.34 -7.93
CA HIS A 151 3.51 7.37 -8.88
C HIS A 151 5.04 7.43 -9.07
N GLY A 152 5.48 8.01 -10.18
CA GLY A 152 6.91 8.24 -10.47
C GLY A 152 7.59 9.15 -9.46
N GLY A 153 6.82 9.94 -8.70
CA GLY A 153 7.31 10.86 -7.67
C GLY A 153 7.72 12.23 -8.18
N GLY A 154 8.61 12.92 -7.49
CA GLY A 154 9.06 14.26 -7.85
C GLY A 154 10.23 14.25 -8.84
N ALA A 155 10.32 15.30 -9.68
CA ALA A 155 11.47 15.52 -10.58
C ALA A 155 12.63 16.23 -9.92
N TYR A 156 12.41 16.98 -8.86
CA TYR A 156 13.45 17.73 -8.11
C TYR A 156 14.33 18.62 -9.00
N GLY A 157 13.75 19.20 -10.06
CA GLY A 157 14.45 20.05 -11.02
C GLY A 157 15.18 19.30 -12.15
N ASP A 158 15.34 17.98 -12.05
CA ASP A 158 15.97 17.12 -13.07
C ASP A 158 15.25 15.77 -13.16
N LYS A 159 14.36 15.65 -14.13
CA LYS A 159 13.59 14.44 -14.42
C LYS A 159 14.48 13.23 -14.69
N ALA A 160 15.55 13.41 -15.47
CA ALA A 160 16.40 12.30 -15.87
C ALA A 160 17.12 11.69 -14.66
N SER A 161 17.71 12.52 -13.81
CA SER A 161 18.33 12.07 -12.56
C SER A 161 17.34 11.46 -11.59
N ALA A 162 16.12 12.00 -11.51
CA ALA A 162 15.06 11.45 -10.65
C ALA A 162 14.61 10.06 -11.13
N LEU A 163 14.39 9.86 -12.43
CA LEU A 163 14.06 8.56 -13.02
C LEU A 163 15.20 7.55 -12.87
N ALA A 164 16.46 8.00 -12.99
CA ALA A 164 17.62 7.14 -12.74
C ALA A 164 17.65 6.63 -11.28
N ARG A 165 17.27 7.47 -10.31
CA ARG A 165 17.13 7.04 -8.90
C ARG A 165 16.00 6.02 -8.75
N VAL A 166 14.83 6.25 -9.35
CA VAL A 166 13.71 5.29 -9.34
C VAL A 166 14.18 3.95 -9.88
N GLU A 167 14.86 3.94 -11.04
CA GLU A 167 15.39 2.71 -11.65
C GLU A 167 16.35 1.99 -10.71
N ALA A 168 17.31 2.71 -10.11
CA ALA A 168 18.27 2.14 -9.19
C ALA A 168 17.57 1.52 -7.97
N HIS A 169 16.60 2.23 -7.38
CA HIS A 169 15.88 1.71 -6.21
C HIS A 169 15.00 0.50 -6.57
N ILE A 170 14.27 0.51 -7.69
CA ILE A 170 13.46 -0.64 -8.13
C ILE A 170 14.32 -1.89 -8.26
N ARG A 171 15.53 -1.79 -8.82
CA ARG A 171 16.44 -2.92 -8.98
C ARG A 171 16.88 -3.55 -7.65
N HIS A 172 16.90 -2.77 -6.57
CA HIS A 172 17.32 -3.20 -5.24
C HIS A 172 16.15 -3.53 -4.29
N LEU A 173 14.89 -3.30 -4.70
CA LEU A 173 13.73 -3.70 -3.90
C LEU A 173 13.71 -5.21 -3.67
N PRO A 174 13.23 -5.67 -2.49
CA PRO A 174 12.95 -7.09 -2.26
C PRO A 174 12.06 -7.68 -3.36
N GLN A 175 12.25 -8.96 -3.63
CA GLN A 175 11.53 -9.65 -4.71
C GLN A 175 10.01 -9.58 -4.54
N ASN A 176 9.50 -9.76 -3.32
CA ASN A 176 8.06 -9.71 -3.02
C ASN A 176 7.43 -8.32 -3.24
N VAL A 177 8.21 -7.24 -3.13
CA VAL A 177 7.79 -5.89 -3.53
C VAL A 177 7.85 -5.76 -5.05
N ARG A 178 9.00 -6.07 -5.64
CA ARG A 178 9.29 -5.84 -7.05
C ARG A 178 8.31 -6.56 -7.99
N GLN A 179 7.90 -7.78 -7.65
CA GLN A 179 6.95 -8.55 -8.46
C GLN A 179 5.51 -8.01 -8.44
N ARG A 180 5.20 -7.08 -7.51
CA ARG A 180 3.89 -6.45 -7.36
C ARG A 180 3.88 -4.98 -7.75
N LEU A 181 5.08 -4.39 -7.90
CA LEU A 181 5.21 -2.96 -8.16
C LEU A 181 4.68 -2.61 -9.55
N THR A 182 3.92 -1.52 -9.62
CA THR A 182 3.55 -0.86 -10.87
C THR A 182 3.81 0.63 -10.75
N LEU A 183 4.06 1.30 -11.86
CA LEU A 183 4.23 2.74 -11.94
C LEU A 183 3.04 3.38 -12.65
N GLU A 184 2.62 4.53 -12.19
CA GLU A 184 1.49 5.28 -12.73
C GLU A 184 1.92 6.69 -13.12
N ASN A 185 1.40 7.18 -14.26
CA ASN A 185 1.56 8.57 -14.67
C ASN A 185 0.80 9.51 -13.72
N ASP A 186 1.26 10.74 -13.63
CA ASP A 186 0.61 11.79 -12.84
C ASP A 186 0.31 13.04 -13.70
N ASP A 187 -0.45 13.97 -13.13
CA ASP A 187 -0.90 15.19 -13.82
C ASP A 187 0.14 16.33 -13.85
N LYS A 188 1.28 16.18 -13.18
CA LYS A 188 2.22 17.29 -12.95
C LYS A 188 3.62 17.01 -13.41
N VAL A 189 4.13 15.79 -13.20
CA VAL A 189 5.54 15.48 -13.33
C VAL A 189 5.82 14.50 -14.45
N TYR A 190 5.19 13.33 -14.41
CA TYR A 190 5.54 12.22 -15.31
C TYR A 190 4.37 11.79 -16.17
N THR A 191 4.54 12.00 -17.47
CA THR A 191 3.64 11.45 -18.50
C THR A 191 3.89 9.95 -18.70
N PRO A 192 3.00 9.23 -19.39
CA PRO A 192 3.28 7.85 -19.82
C PRO A 192 4.57 7.72 -20.62
N ASP A 193 4.87 8.70 -21.51
CA ASP A 193 6.09 8.70 -22.33
C ASP A 193 7.36 8.87 -21.49
N ASP A 194 7.32 9.60 -20.39
CA ASP A 194 8.44 9.72 -19.45
C ASP A 194 8.70 8.38 -18.73
N LEU A 195 7.65 7.65 -18.34
CA LEU A 195 7.75 6.44 -17.53
C LEU A 195 7.97 5.17 -18.35
N PHE A 196 7.44 5.10 -19.56
CA PHE A 196 7.47 3.88 -20.37
C PHE A 196 8.88 3.30 -20.57
N PRO A 197 9.91 4.10 -20.93
CA PRO A 197 11.28 3.58 -21.07
C PRO A 197 11.85 3.00 -19.76
N LEU A 198 11.50 3.60 -18.60
CA LEU A 198 11.88 3.09 -17.29
C LEU A 198 11.19 1.75 -17.01
N CYS A 199 9.90 1.65 -17.28
CA CYS A 199 9.10 0.44 -17.11
C CYS A 199 9.65 -0.71 -17.95
N GLU A 200 10.05 -0.45 -19.19
CA GLU A 200 10.68 -1.46 -20.05
C GLU A 200 12.01 -1.99 -19.48
N ARG A 201 12.88 -1.09 -19.02
CA ARG A 201 14.20 -1.47 -18.46
C ARG A 201 14.10 -2.21 -17.13
N THR A 202 13.11 -1.87 -16.30
CA THR A 202 12.92 -2.49 -14.98
C THR A 202 11.96 -3.67 -14.99
N LYS A 203 11.25 -3.89 -16.09
CA LYS A 203 10.14 -4.86 -16.21
C LYS A 203 9.02 -4.59 -15.23
N THR A 204 8.83 -3.31 -14.85
CA THR A 204 7.74 -2.85 -14.00
C THR A 204 6.57 -2.45 -14.89
N PRO A 205 5.36 -2.99 -14.72
CA PRO A 205 4.21 -2.60 -15.52
C PRO A 205 3.84 -1.13 -15.33
N LEU A 206 3.43 -0.47 -16.42
CA LEU A 206 2.86 0.87 -16.39
C LEU A 206 1.34 0.79 -16.20
N ILE A 207 0.82 1.52 -15.24
CA ILE A 207 -0.62 1.80 -15.09
C ILE A 207 -0.90 3.16 -15.74
N TYR A 208 -1.82 3.17 -16.69
CA TYR A 208 -2.25 4.39 -17.34
C TYR A 208 -3.46 4.98 -16.61
N ASP A 209 -3.26 6.12 -15.94
CA ASP A 209 -4.35 6.90 -15.38
C ASP A 209 -4.80 7.95 -16.39
N VAL A 210 -5.98 7.73 -16.98
CA VAL A 210 -6.59 8.62 -17.96
C VAL A 210 -6.98 9.99 -17.36
N HIS A 211 -7.24 10.04 -16.06
CA HIS A 211 -7.60 11.28 -15.37
C HIS A 211 -6.41 12.23 -15.24
N HIS A 212 -5.22 11.66 -15.05
CA HIS A 212 -3.96 12.39 -14.98
C HIS A 212 -3.33 12.71 -16.35
N HIS A 213 -3.84 12.10 -17.43
CA HIS A 213 -3.34 12.36 -18.77
C HIS A 213 -4.16 13.45 -19.46
N ARG A 214 -3.59 14.65 -19.56
CA ARG A 214 -4.17 15.82 -20.23
C ARG A 214 -3.29 16.29 -21.36
#